data_b8d8843a6928bd3fff36ca54433149fe
#
_entry.id   b8d8843a6928bd3fff36ca54433149fe
#
_cell.length_a   1.000
_cell.length_b   1.000
_cell.length_c   1.000
_cell.angle_alpha   90.00
_cell.angle_beta   90.00
_cell.angle_gamma   90.00
#
_symmetry.space_group_name_H-M   'P 1'
#
loop_
_entity.id
_entity.type
_entity.pdbx_description
1 polymer ?
#
loop_
_entity_poly.entity_id
_entity_poly.type
_entity_poly.pdbx_seq_one_letter_code
_entity_poly.pdbx_strand_id
1 'polypeptide(L)'
;MKVIVLNGVANTGKTTTLNLLNNLINPDNPITDGKDHRRTFTYKGKTISITTPGDNETEVKKNIQYVQDKNCDILVTASRTRGAGKDMLREQFKHNLLCIEKNVDYQQRDLVNETQALDLQAIIDGLIIQLNAKEASTSPTP
;
A
#
# COMPACT_ATOMS: atom_id res chain seq x y z
N MET A 1 -11.22 2.70 -6.04
CA MET A 1 -10.07 2.23 -5.23
C MET A 1 -8.95 3.25 -5.28
N LYS A 2 -8.46 3.66 -4.13
CA LYS A 2 -7.26 4.49 -4.03
C LYS A 2 -6.04 3.59 -3.92
N VAL A 3 -4.92 4.00 -4.54
CA VAL A 3 -3.71 3.18 -4.58
C VAL A 3 -2.52 3.99 -4.07
N ILE A 4 -1.84 3.47 -3.06
CA ILE A 4 -0.60 4.02 -2.54
C ILE A 4 0.53 3.11 -3.02
N VAL A 5 1.51 3.69 -3.70
CA VAL A 5 2.68 2.96 -4.21
C VAL A 5 3.92 3.42 -3.47
N LEU A 6 4.56 2.50 -2.76
CA LEU A 6 5.87 2.73 -2.16
C LEU A 6 6.93 2.41 -3.21
N ASN A 7 7.58 3.44 -3.73
CA ASN A 7 8.59 3.32 -4.79
C ASN A 7 10.00 3.25 -4.20
N GLY A 8 10.84 2.46 -4.78
CA GLY A 8 12.25 2.42 -4.42
C GLY A 8 13.00 1.38 -5.22
N VAL A 9 14.31 1.53 -5.29
CA VAL A 9 15.17 0.51 -5.88
C VAL A 9 15.16 -0.75 -5.01
N ALA A 10 15.67 -1.87 -5.53
CA ALA A 10 15.72 -3.12 -4.79
C ALA A 10 16.53 -2.97 -3.49
N ASN A 11 16.17 -3.73 -2.46
CA ASN A 11 16.87 -3.81 -1.18
C ASN A 11 16.88 -2.49 -0.37
N THR A 12 15.85 -1.67 -0.54
CA THR A 12 15.71 -0.41 0.25
C THR A 12 14.78 -0.56 1.46
N GLY A 13 14.21 -1.76 1.67
CA GLY A 13 13.33 -2.03 2.80
C GLY A 13 11.83 -1.85 2.52
N LYS A 14 11.41 -1.89 1.25
CA LYS A 14 9.99 -1.78 0.89
C LYS A 14 9.15 -2.90 1.52
N THR A 15 9.58 -4.15 1.37
CA THR A 15 8.87 -5.30 1.96
C THR A 15 8.77 -5.18 3.47
N THR A 16 9.88 -4.86 4.13
CA THR A 16 9.91 -4.68 5.60
C THR A 16 8.96 -3.57 6.04
N THR A 17 8.99 -2.43 5.37
CA THR A 17 8.11 -1.29 5.68
C THR A 17 6.63 -1.66 5.54
N LEU A 18 6.26 -2.34 4.45
CA LEU A 18 4.87 -2.72 4.21
C LEU A 18 4.42 -3.85 5.16
N ASN A 19 5.31 -4.77 5.54
CA ASN A 19 5.00 -5.76 6.57
C ASN A 19 4.78 -5.10 7.93
N LEU A 20 5.58 -4.10 8.29
CA LEU A 20 5.36 -3.31 9.50
C LEU A 20 4.03 -2.56 9.45
N LEU A 21 3.67 -2.00 8.31
CA LEU A 21 2.36 -1.37 8.11
C LEU A 21 1.23 -2.37 8.37
N ASN A 22 1.32 -3.58 7.80
CA ASN A 22 0.36 -4.64 8.07
C ASN A 22 0.22 -4.85 9.58
N ASN A 23 1.34 -4.95 10.30
CA ASN A 23 1.32 -5.23 11.74
C ASN A 23 0.70 -4.08 12.55
N LEU A 24 0.77 -2.85 12.05
CA LEU A 24 0.12 -1.70 12.67
C LEU A 24 -1.40 -1.71 12.48
N ILE A 25 -1.88 -2.03 11.28
CA ILE A 25 -3.31 -1.89 10.94
C ILE A 25 -4.05 -3.21 10.83
N ASN A 26 -3.33 -4.34 10.87
CA ASN A 26 -3.89 -5.69 10.89
C ASN A 26 -3.21 -6.52 11.99
N PRO A 27 -3.27 -6.08 13.25
CA PRO A 27 -2.48 -6.69 14.33
C PRO A 27 -2.91 -8.11 14.68
N ASP A 28 -4.15 -8.52 14.35
CA ASP A 28 -4.63 -9.87 14.61
C ASP A 28 -4.03 -10.92 13.67
N ASN A 29 -3.41 -10.46 12.57
CA ASN A 29 -2.74 -11.34 11.60
C ASN A 29 -1.37 -10.76 11.22
N PRO A 30 -0.41 -10.72 12.16
CA PRO A 30 0.88 -10.10 11.92
C PRO A 30 1.75 -10.90 10.95
N ILE A 31 2.68 -10.20 10.32
CA ILE A 31 3.72 -10.77 9.46
C ILE A 31 5.04 -10.71 10.21
N THR A 32 5.66 -11.86 10.45
CA THR A 32 6.88 -11.97 11.25
C THR A 32 8.01 -12.73 10.52
N ASP A 33 7.76 -13.22 9.31
CA ASP A 33 8.71 -14.04 8.56
C ASP A 33 9.64 -13.24 7.63
N GLY A 34 9.44 -11.93 7.50
CA GLY A 34 10.24 -11.06 6.63
C GLY A 34 10.05 -11.29 5.14
N LYS A 35 9.07 -12.10 4.74
CA LYS A 35 8.82 -12.47 3.35
C LYS A 35 7.77 -11.57 2.70
N ASP A 36 7.65 -11.70 1.37
CA ASP A 36 6.60 -11.05 0.62
C ASP A 36 5.23 -11.66 0.89
N HIS A 37 4.22 -10.81 0.95
CA HIS A 37 2.83 -11.23 1.20
C HIS A 37 1.85 -10.41 0.37
N ARG A 38 0.68 -10.99 0.14
CA ARG A 38 -0.51 -10.32 -0.37
C ARG A 38 -1.63 -10.57 0.61
N ARG A 39 -2.19 -9.52 1.21
CA ARG A 39 -3.22 -9.62 2.23
C ARG A 39 -4.33 -8.62 2.01
N THR A 40 -5.55 -9.03 2.40
CA THR A 40 -6.73 -8.18 2.37
C THR A 40 -7.44 -8.32 3.70
N PHE A 41 -7.81 -7.19 4.30
CA PHE A 41 -8.42 -7.14 5.63
C PHE A 41 -9.26 -5.86 5.77
N THR A 42 -10.02 -5.78 6.86
CA THR A 42 -10.80 -4.59 7.19
C THR A 42 -10.06 -3.75 8.23
N TYR A 43 -10.00 -2.44 7.98
CA TYR A 43 -9.41 -1.47 8.88
C TYR A 43 -10.26 -0.21 8.90
N LYS A 44 -10.75 0.18 10.09
CA LYS A 44 -11.63 1.35 10.27
C LYS A 44 -12.81 1.36 9.30
N GLY A 45 -13.43 0.20 9.07
CA GLY A 45 -14.58 0.05 8.21
C GLY A 45 -14.29 0.01 6.72
N LYS A 46 -13.04 0.06 6.30
CA LYS A 46 -12.62 -0.01 4.89
C LYS A 46 -11.85 -1.29 4.61
N THR A 47 -11.98 -1.79 3.39
CA THR A 47 -11.22 -2.96 2.93
C THR A 47 -9.88 -2.49 2.36
N ILE A 48 -8.80 -2.98 2.97
CA ILE A 48 -7.43 -2.63 2.60
C ILE A 48 -6.75 -3.87 2.04
N SER A 49 -6.03 -3.73 0.94
CA SER A 49 -5.10 -4.74 0.45
C SER A 49 -3.67 -4.21 0.54
N ILE A 50 -2.75 -5.03 1.02
CA ILE A 50 -1.31 -4.75 1.01
C ILE A 50 -0.63 -5.85 0.21
N THR A 51 0.12 -5.46 -0.81
CA THR A 51 0.90 -6.36 -1.65
C THR A 51 2.35 -5.91 -1.64
N THR A 52 3.24 -6.75 -1.11
CA THR A 52 4.65 -6.36 -0.91
C THR A 52 5.59 -6.68 -2.06
N PRO A 53 5.38 -7.73 -2.90
CA PRO A 53 6.24 -7.92 -4.07
C PRO A 53 6.11 -6.74 -5.04
N GLY A 54 7.21 -6.28 -5.61
CA GLY A 54 7.14 -5.11 -6.49
C GLY A 54 8.41 -4.87 -7.30
N ASP A 55 9.37 -5.81 -7.27
CA ASP A 55 10.67 -5.59 -7.89
C ASP A 55 10.69 -5.76 -9.42
N ASN A 56 9.62 -6.30 -10.02
CA ASN A 56 9.56 -6.48 -11.45
C ASN A 56 8.12 -6.44 -11.97
N GLU A 57 7.98 -6.38 -13.29
CA GLU A 57 6.69 -6.31 -13.98
C GLU A 57 5.78 -7.51 -13.65
N THR A 58 6.34 -8.70 -13.59
CA THR A 58 5.59 -9.92 -13.29
C THR A 58 4.92 -9.84 -11.92
N GLU A 59 5.64 -9.38 -10.90
CA GLU A 59 5.09 -9.23 -9.55
C GLU A 59 4.05 -8.14 -9.47
N VAL A 60 4.25 -7.01 -10.15
CA VAL A 60 3.25 -5.92 -10.22
C VAL A 60 1.97 -6.42 -10.90
N LYS A 61 2.09 -7.17 -11.99
CA LYS A 61 0.94 -7.77 -12.67
C LYS A 61 0.16 -8.70 -11.75
N LYS A 62 0.86 -9.55 -10.99
CA LYS A 62 0.22 -10.42 -10.00
C LYS A 62 -0.50 -9.64 -8.91
N ASN A 63 0.07 -8.52 -8.46
CA ASN A 63 -0.57 -7.64 -7.47
C ASN A 63 -1.88 -7.06 -8.01
N ILE A 64 -1.88 -6.59 -9.26
CA ILE A 64 -3.07 -6.06 -9.91
C ILE A 64 -4.14 -7.15 -10.04
N GLN A 65 -3.77 -8.34 -10.49
CA GLN A 65 -4.68 -9.49 -10.59
C GLN A 65 -5.25 -9.89 -9.24
N TYR A 66 -4.43 -9.89 -8.20
CA TYR A 66 -4.84 -10.25 -6.86
C TYR A 66 -5.97 -9.36 -6.34
N VAL A 67 -5.94 -8.05 -6.62
CA VAL A 67 -6.94 -7.13 -6.08
C VAL A 67 -8.20 -7.01 -6.91
N GLN A 68 -8.26 -7.59 -8.12
CA GLN A 68 -9.39 -7.42 -9.03
C GLN A 68 -10.72 -7.90 -8.45
N ASP A 69 -10.71 -8.94 -7.63
CA ASP A 69 -11.91 -9.53 -7.02
C ASP A 69 -12.03 -9.23 -5.51
N LYS A 70 -11.19 -8.35 -4.96
CA LYS A 70 -11.17 -8.08 -3.52
C LYS A 70 -12.11 -6.95 -3.10
N ASN A 71 -12.58 -6.14 -4.02
CA ASN A 71 -13.41 -4.95 -3.74
C ASN A 71 -12.77 -4.05 -2.68
N CYS A 72 -11.45 -3.88 -2.72
CA CYS A 72 -10.77 -3.07 -1.74
C CYS A 72 -10.96 -1.57 -2.02
N ASP A 73 -11.04 -0.82 -0.93
CA ASP A 73 -11.14 0.63 -0.97
C ASP A 73 -9.77 1.28 -1.17
N ILE A 74 -8.74 0.68 -0.60
CA ILE A 74 -7.36 1.16 -0.66
C ILE A 74 -6.44 -0.04 -0.93
N LEU A 75 -5.57 0.11 -1.93
CA LEU A 75 -4.44 -0.80 -2.17
C LEU A 75 -3.15 -0.09 -1.78
N VAL A 76 -2.33 -0.74 -0.97
CA VAL A 76 -0.95 -0.31 -0.71
C VAL A 76 -0.03 -1.34 -1.34
N THR A 77 0.82 -0.91 -2.24
CA THR A 77 1.69 -1.79 -3.01
C THR A 77 3.09 -1.20 -3.16
N ALA A 78 4.00 -2.00 -3.68
CA ALA A 78 5.37 -1.59 -3.92
C ALA A 78 5.69 -1.63 -5.40
N SER A 79 6.63 -0.78 -5.82
CA SER A 79 7.21 -0.88 -7.16
C SER A 79 8.63 -0.33 -7.16
N ARG A 80 9.37 -0.60 -8.22
CA ARG A 80 10.59 0.16 -8.49
C ARG A 80 10.25 1.59 -8.85
N THR A 81 11.23 2.49 -8.68
CA THR A 81 11.05 3.91 -9.00
C THR A 81 10.70 4.12 -10.47
N ARG A 82 11.22 3.26 -11.35
CA ARG A 82 11.03 3.31 -12.82
C ARG A 82 10.81 1.92 -13.37
N GLY A 83 10.34 1.86 -14.63
CA GLY A 83 10.24 0.64 -15.41
C GLY A 83 8.81 0.21 -15.67
N ALA A 84 8.68 -0.96 -16.30
CA ALA A 84 7.40 -1.48 -16.79
C ALA A 84 6.37 -1.68 -15.69
N GLY A 85 6.78 -2.13 -14.50
CA GLY A 85 5.87 -2.30 -13.38
C GLY A 85 5.25 -1.00 -12.93
N LYS A 86 6.05 0.05 -12.80
CA LYS A 86 5.57 1.39 -12.44
C LYS A 86 4.63 1.95 -13.49
N ASP A 87 4.98 1.80 -14.76
CA ASP A 87 4.16 2.26 -15.89
C ASP A 87 2.81 1.53 -15.90
N MET A 88 2.80 0.24 -15.62
CA MET A 88 1.59 -0.57 -15.53
C MET A 88 0.65 -0.04 -14.44
N LEU A 89 1.17 0.30 -13.25
CA LEU A 89 0.39 0.87 -12.17
C LEU A 89 -0.21 2.22 -12.56
N ARG A 90 0.58 3.08 -13.21
CA ARG A 90 0.12 4.39 -13.69
C ARG A 90 -1.01 4.24 -14.70
N GLU A 91 -0.88 3.32 -15.64
CA GLU A 91 -1.90 3.08 -16.64
C GLU A 91 -3.19 2.52 -16.04
N GLN A 92 -3.06 1.54 -15.14
CA GLN A 92 -4.20 0.86 -14.53
C GLN A 92 -5.00 1.77 -13.59
N PHE A 93 -4.33 2.59 -12.79
CA PHE A 93 -4.97 3.32 -11.70
C PHE A 93 -5.03 4.84 -11.90
N LYS A 94 -4.30 5.40 -12.85
CA LYS A 94 -4.38 6.81 -13.31
C LYS A 94 -4.46 7.82 -12.16
N HIS A 95 -5.61 8.48 -11.99
CA HIS A 95 -5.82 9.57 -11.02
C HIS A 95 -5.94 9.09 -9.57
N ASN A 96 -6.05 7.80 -9.35
CA ASN A 96 -6.17 7.24 -8.01
C ASN A 96 -4.83 6.83 -7.39
N LEU A 97 -3.74 7.12 -8.06
CA LEU A 97 -2.40 6.69 -7.67
C LEU A 97 -1.68 7.78 -6.87
N LEU A 98 -1.24 7.44 -5.66
CA LEU A 98 -0.36 8.25 -4.83
C LEU A 98 0.98 7.53 -4.71
N CYS A 99 2.04 8.12 -5.27
CA CYS A 99 3.38 7.56 -5.24
C CYS A 99 4.19 8.18 -4.10
N ILE A 100 4.80 7.34 -3.29
CA ILE A 100 5.62 7.73 -2.14
C ILE A 100 6.99 7.06 -2.28
N GLU A 101 8.06 7.86 -2.21
CA GLU A 101 9.41 7.33 -2.26
C GLU A 101 9.77 6.63 -0.95
N LYS A 102 10.42 5.47 -1.07
CA LYS A 102 10.96 4.75 0.10
C LYS A 102 12.10 5.57 0.71
N ASN A 103 11.96 5.96 1.97
CA ASN A 103 13.00 6.59 2.74
C ASN A 103 14.08 5.59 3.09
N VAL A 104 15.34 5.97 2.95
CA VAL A 104 16.50 5.09 3.15
C VAL A 104 17.55 5.76 4.02
N ASP A 105 17.99 5.03 5.04
CA ASP A 105 19.16 5.38 5.83
C ASP A 105 19.84 4.06 6.20
N TYR A 106 20.99 3.79 5.59
CA TYR A 106 21.66 2.50 5.78
C TYR A 106 22.25 2.32 7.17
N GLN A 107 22.40 3.38 7.95
CA GLN A 107 22.87 3.30 9.34
C GLN A 107 21.72 3.11 10.33
N GLN A 108 20.50 3.50 9.96
CA GLN A 108 19.31 3.44 10.83
C GLN A 108 18.13 2.82 10.08
N ARG A 109 18.36 1.67 9.45
CA ARG A 109 17.36 1.03 8.58
C ARG A 109 16.05 0.72 9.32
N ASP A 110 16.15 0.15 10.52
CA ASP A 110 14.96 -0.24 11.27
C ASP A 110 14.13 0.98 11.67
N LEU A 111 14.78 2.03 12.14
CA LEU A 111 14.10 3.26 12.53
C LEU A 111 13.39 3.91 11.35
N VAL A 112 14.05 3.98 10.19
CA VAL A 112 13.47 4.58 8.98
C VAL A 112 12.29 3.75 8.48
N ASN A 113 12.41 2.43 8.48
CA ASN A 113 11.32 1.54 8.05
C ASN A 113 10.10 1.67 8.97
N GLU A 114 10.32 1.68 10.30
CA GLU A 114 9.25 1.85 11.28
C GLU A 114 8.57 3.20 11.16
N THR A 115 9.35 4.28 11.01
CA THR A 115 8.83 5.64 10.87
C THR A 115 8.02 5.77 9.60
N GLN A 116 8.48 5.23 8.49
CA GLN A 116 7.74 5.29 7.24
C GLN A 116 6.46 4.44 7.27
N ALA A 117 6.46 3.32 7.97
CA ALA A 117 5.24 2.55 8.19
C ALA A 117 4.17 3.37 8.94
N LEU A 118 4.59 4.13 9.96
CA LEU A 118 3.69 5.05 10.67
C LEU A 118 3.18 6.18 9.78
N ASP A 119 4.03 6.71 8.91
CA ASP A 119 3.64 7.73 7.93
C ASP A 119 2.58 7.18 6.96
N LEU A 120 2.77 5.96 6.48
CA LEU A 120 1.80 5.29 5.61
C LEU A 120 0.46 5.06 6.33
N GLN A 121 0.48 4.67 7.60
CA GLN A 121 -0.73 4.56 8.40
C GLN A 121 -1.49 5.88 8.47
N ALA A 122 -0.79 6.96 8.71
CA ALA A 122 -1.38 8.31 8.76
C ALA A 122 -2.02 8.69 7.42
N ILE A 123 -1.38 8.35 6.31
CA ILE A 123 -1.91 8.59 4.96
C ILE A 123 -3.20 7.78 4.74
N ILE A 124 -3.20 6.52 5.12
CA ILE A 124 -4.38 5.66 5.03
C ILE A 124 -5.53 6.24 5.86
N ASP A 125 -5.26 6.66 7.10
CA ASP A 125 -6.25 7.26 7.97
C ASP A 125 -6.86 8.52 7.35
N GLY A 126 -6.03 9.37 6.73
CA GLY A 126 -6.49 10.55 6.00
C GLY A 126 -7.36 10.21 4.80
N LEU A 127 -6.97 9.19 4.01
CA LEU A 127 -7.78 8.72 2.88
C LEU A 127 -9.13 8.16 3.34
N ILE A 128 -9.18 7.45 4.46
CA ILE A 128 -10.43 6.92 5.01
C ILE A 128 -11.37 8.07 5.39
N ILE A 129 -10.85 9.12 6.01
CA ILE A 129 -11.63 10.31 6.33
C ILE A 129 -12.22 10.93 5.06
N GLN A 130 -11.42 11.06 4.00
CA GLN A 130 -11.87 11.59 2.71
C GLN A 130 -12.93 10.70 2.06
N LEU A 131 -12.74 9.39 2.07
CA LEU A 131 -13.71 8.43 1.51
C LEU A 131 -15.03 8.49 2.28
N ASN A 132 -15.01 8.57 3.60
CA ASN A 132 -16.21 8.69 4.42
C ASN A 132 -16.94 10.01 4.15
N ALA A 133 -16.22 11.10 4.01
CA ALA A 133 -16.82 12.42 3.69
C ALA A 133 -17.47 12.39 2.30
N LYS A 134 -16.85 11.75 1.32
CA LYS A 134 -17.41 11.59 -0.03
C LYS A 134 -18.68 10.74 -0.02
N GLU A 135 -18.68 9.62 0.71
CA GLU A 135 -19.86 8.76 0.86
C GLU A 135 -21.01 9.52 1.52
N ALA A 136 -20.73 10.28 2.59
CA ALA A 136 -21.73 11.09 3.27
C ALA A 136 -22.33 12.15 2.34
N SER A 137 -21.52 12.81 1.50
CA SER A 137 -21.98 13.84 0.56
C SER A 137 -22.79 13.28 -0.61
N THR A 138 -22.64 12.00 -0.93
CA THR A 138 -23.37 11.33 -2.02
C THR A 138 -24.57 10.55 -1.52
N SER A 139 -24.78 10.43 -0.20
CA SER A 139 -25.92 9.75 0.37
C SER A 139 -27.21 10.52 0.03
N PRO A 140 -28.28 9.82 -0.41
CA PRO A 140 -29.56 10.49 -0.67
C PRO A 140 -30.10 11.11 0.63
N THR A 141 -30.54 12.36 0.52
CA THR A 141 -31.25 13.02 1.61
C THR A 141 -32.63 12.41 1.75
N PRO A 142 -33.04 12.05 2.95
CA PRO A 142 -34.40 11.54 3.16
C PRO A 142 -35.48 12.58 2.86
#